data_e3ad9ae9291fd47fe896ac4ab6aa9335
#
_entry.id   e3ad9ae9291fd47fe896ac4ab6aa9335
#
_cell.length_a   1.000
_cell.length_b   1.000
_cell.length_c   1.000
_cell.angle_alpha   90.00
_cell.angle_beta   90.00
_cell.angle_gamma   90.00
#
_symmetry.space_group_name_H-M   'P 1'
#
loop_
_entity.id
_entity.type
_entity.pdbx_description
1 polymer ?
#
loop_
_entity_poly.entity_id
_entity_poly.type
_entity_poly.pdbx_seq_one_letter_code
_entity_poly.pdbx_strand_id
1 'polypeptide(L)'
;MLISLNWLKQYVDIKESIDEIANALTMIGQEVEAIDIQGKDLDNVVIGQIVEFDKHPNSDRLTLLKVDVGEEEPLQIICGAKNHKLNDKVVVAKIGAVLPGNFKIKKSKIRDIESYGMLCSEAELGFAKESEGIIILPEDAPIGKEYREYMGLNDVIFELEITPNRPDCLSHIGIAREIAAYYNRKVKYPMIEMTETIESINTMVKVDIEDKDRCKRYMGRVIKNVKVQESPAWLKSRIRAMGLNPINNIVDITN
;
A
#
# COMPACT_ATOMS: atom_id res chain seq x y z
N MET A 1 -10.69 15.22 5.25
CA MET A 1 -9.49 14.56 5.84
C MET A 1 -9.47 13.10 5.44
N LEU A 2 -8.32 12.54 4.99
CA LEU A 2 -8.24 11.14 4.59
C LEU A 2 -7.86 10.23 5.78
N ILE A 3 -8.62 9.16 5.97
CA ILE A 3 -8.47 8.21 7.08
C ILE A 3 -8.40 6.78 6.54
N SER A 4 -7.29 6.10 6.84
CA SER A 4 -7.03 4.70 6.49
C SER A 4 -7.71 3.76 7.49
N LEU A 5 -8.53 2.83 7.00
CA LEU A 5 -9.16 1.79 7.80
C LEU A 5 -8.11 0.82 8.39
N ASN A 6 -7.10 0.46 7.61
CA ASN A 6 -6.01 -0.41 8.07
C ASN A 6 -5.20 0.25 9.19
N TRP A 7 -5.04 1.57 9.16
CA TRP A 7 -4.37 2.29 10.23
C TRP A 7 -5.25 2.41 11.47
N LEU A 8 -6.57 2.66 11.31
CA LEU A 8 -7.53 2.66 12.42
C LEU A 8 -7.55 1.32 13.17
N LYS A 9 -7.51 0.20 12.45
CA LYS A 9 -7.47 -1.16 13.02
C LYS A 9 -6.29 -1.41 13.96
N GLN A 10 -5.25 -0.61 13.88
CA GLN A 10 -4.13 -0.69 14.83
C GLN A 10 -4.47 -0.10 16.21
N TYR A 11 -5.41 0.83 16.25
CA TYR A 11 -5.84 1.51 17.48
C TYR A 11 -7.13 0.94 18.06
N VAL A 12 -8.00 0.38 17.25
CA VAL A 12 -9.30 -0.15 17.69
C VAL A 12 -9.65 -1.42 16.94
N ASP A 13 -10.26 -2.39 17.61
CA ASP A 13 -10.72 -3.64 16.99
C ASP A 13 -11.99 -3.37 16.17
N ILE A 14 -11.86 -3.28 14.85
CA ILE A 14 -12.93 -3.00 13.89
C ILE A 14 -13.28 -4.31 13.20
N LYS A 15 -14.54 -4.78 13.38
CA LYS A 15 -15.09 -6.00 12.79
C LYS A 15 -16.22 -5.72 11.81
N GLU A 16 -16.72 -4.52 11.84
CA GLU A 16 -17.82 -4.02 11.04
C GLU A 16 -17.43 -3.90 9.57
N SER A 17 -18.43 -3.96 8.70
CA SER A 17 -18.30 -3.68 7.28
C SER A 17 -17.93 -2.22 7.02
N ILE A 18 -17.46 -1.94 5.82
CA ILE A 18 -17.10 -0.58 5.38
C ILE A 18 -18.31 0.37 5.55
N ASP A 19 -19.49 -0.08 5.15
CA ASP A 19 -20.73 0.71 5.21
C ASP A 19 -21.16 0.99 6.66
N GLU A 20 -21.03 0.02 7.55
CA GLU A 20 -21.32 0.20 8.98
C GLU A 20 -20.36 1.20 9.63
N ILE A 21 -19.07 1.17 9.30
CA ILE A 21 -18.09 2.15 9.80
C ILE A 21 -18.38 3.54 9.24
N ALA A 22 -18.68 3.66 7.94
CA ALA A 22 -19.03 4.95 7.32
C ALA A 22 -20.28 5.56 7.98
N ASN A 23 -21.31 4.74 8.23
CA ASN A 23 -22.50 5.18 8.92
C ASN A 23 -22.20 5.59 10.37
N ALA A 24 -21.40 4.81 11.12
CA ALA A 24 -21.00 5.15 12.48
C ALA A 24 -20.25 6.48 12.53
N LEU A 25 -19.29 6.72 11.64
CA LEU A 25 -18.55 7.98 11.54
C LEU A 25 -19.50 9.17 11.32
N THR A 26 -20.42 9.06 10.38
CA THR A 26 -21.42 10.09 10.13
C THR A 26 -22.31 10.34 11.33
N MET A 27 -22.78 9.29 12.02
CA MET A 27 -23.65 9.39 13.19
C MET A 27 -22.97 10.03 14.40
N ILE A 28 -21.64 9.95 14.53
CA ILE A 28 -20.86 10.63 15.58
C ILE A 28 -20.39 12.03 15.16
N GLY A 29 -20.85 12.53 14.01
CA GLY A 29 -20.59 13.88 13.53
C GLY A 29 -19.29 14.04 12.73
N GLN A 30 -18.77 12.96 12.17
CA GLN A 30 -17.66 12.95 11.19
C GLN A 30 -18.25 12.52 9.85
N GLU A 31 -18.72 13.47 9.05
CA GLU A 31 -19.36 13.18 7.78
C GLU A 31 -18.40 12.49 6.81
N VAL A 32 -18.84 11.37 6.24
CA VAL A 32 -18.08 10.63 5.21
C VAL A 32 -18.49 11.15 3.85
N GLU A 33 -17.62 11.92 3.20
CA GLU A 33 -17.85 12.50 1.87
C GLU A 33 -17.59 11.48 0.75
N ALA A 34 -16.54 10.66 0.91
CA ALA A 34 -16.17 9.64 -0.06
C ALA A 34 -15.52 8.42 0.61
N ILE A 35 -15.58 7.30 -0.10
CA ILE A 35 -14.91 6.05 0.27
C ILE A 35 -14.12 5.57 -0.93
N ASP A 36 -12.79 5.47 -0.78
CA ASP A 36 -11.89 4.90 -1.78
C ASP A 36 -11.43 3.50 -1.34
N ILE A 37 -11.83 2.49 -2.09
CA ILE A 37 -11.39 1.10 -1.88
C ILE A 37 -10.18 0.88 -2.77
N GLN A 38 -8.99 0.93 -2.17
CA GLN A 38 -7.74 0.78 -2.88
C GLN A 38 -7.60 -0.63 -3.48
N GLY A 39 -7.05 -0.70 -4.67
CA GLY A 39 -6.79 -1.97 -5.36
C GLY A 39 -8.03 -2.79 -5.73
N LYS A 40 -9.23 -2.19 -5.75
CA LYS A 40 -10.47 -2.85 -6.18
C LYS A 40 -10.38 -3.43 -7.60
N ASP A 41 -9.58 -2.81 -8.46
CA ASP A 41 -9.37 -3.24 -9.86
C ASP A 41 -8.15 -4.19 -9.99
N LEU A 42 -7.66 -4.75 -8.89
CA LEU A 42 -6.51 -5.67 -8.84
C LEU A 42 -6.89 -7.06 -8.30
N ASP A 43 -8.17 -7.42 -8.33
CA ASP A 43 -8.62 -8.76 -7.97
C ASP A 43 -8.10 -9.79 -8.99
N ASN A 44 -7.61 -10.94 -8.52
CA ASN A 44 -6.95 -11.96 -9.34
C ASN A 44 -5.66 -11.47 -10.04
N VAL A 45 -5.01 -10.44 -9.51
CA VAL A 45 -3.66 -10.04 -9.92
C VAL A 45 -2.68 -10.51 -8.85
N VAL A 46 -1.77 -11.41 -9.22
CA VAL A 46 -0.87 -12.10 -8.28
C VAL A 46 0.59 -11.95 -8.69
N ILE A 47 1.49 -12.28 -7.78
CA ILE A 47 2.92 -12.39 -8.06
C ILE A 47 3.21 -13.77 -8.64
N GLY A 48 3.87 -13.82 -9.79
CA GLY A 48 4.34 -15.06 -10.40
C GLY A 48 5.84 -15.08 -10.62
N GLN A 49 6.36 -16.25 -10.95
CA GLN A 49 7.74 -16.43 -11.39
C GLN A 49 7.78 -17.12 -12.77
N ILE A 50 8.58 -16.61 -13.69
CA ILE A 50 8.80 -17.23 -15.00
C ILE A 50 9.68 -18.46 -14.79
N VAL A 51 9.09 -19.66 -14.99
CA VAL A 51 9.78 -20.95 -14.79
C VAL A 51 10.19 -21.61 -16.12
N GLU A 52 9.54 -21.25 -17.24
CA GLU A 52 9.95 -21.63 -18.59
C GLU A 52 9.88 -20.41 -19.51
N PHE A 53 10.82 -20.32 -20.43
CA PHE A 53 10.96 -19.19 -21.34
C PHE A 53 11.35 -19.68 -22.74
N ASP A 54 10.40 -19.62 -23.68
CA ASP A 54 10.57 -20.05 -25.06
C ASP A 54 10.16 -18.96 -26.04
N LYS A 55 10.69 -19.06 -27.27
CA LYS A 55 10.21 -18.25 -28.40
C LYS A 55 8.86 -18.76 -28.86
N HIS A 56 7.96 -17.83 -29.17
CA HIS A 56 6.68 -18.18 -29.74
C HIS A 56 6.90 -18.80 -31.16
N PRO A 57 6.39 -20.03 -31.49
CA PRO A 57 6.67 -20.71 -32.72
C PRO A 57 6.21 -19.95 -33.97
N ASN A 58 5.16 -19.13 -33.84
CA ASN A 58 4.56 -18.41 -34.97
C ASN A 58 4.85 -16.88 -34.89
N SER A 59 5.85 -16.43 -34.11
CA SER A 59 6.16 -15.00 -33.96
C SER A 59 7.54 -14.73 -33.39
N ASP A 60 8.34 -13.90 -34.09
CA ASP A 60 9.65 -13.45 -33.61
C ASP A 60 9.56 -12.35 -32.53
N ARG A 61 8.37 -11.81 -32.31
CA ARG A 61 8.15 -10.71 -31.36
C ARG A 61 7.53 -11.13 -30.04
N LEU A 62 7.04 -12.38 -29.95
CA LEU A 62 6.36 -12.91 -28.79
C LEU A 62 7.19 -13.99 -28.11
N THR A 63 7.02 -14.09 -26.81
CA THR A 63 7.56 -15.17 -25.98
C THR A 63 6.43 -16.04 -25.44
N LEU A 64 6.67 -17.35 -25.37
CA LEU A 64 5.81 -18.33 -24.73
C LEU A 64 6.42 -18.66 -23.37
N LEU A 65 5.67 -18.42 -22.32
CA LEU A 65 6.13 -18.50 -20.94
C LEU A 65 5.31 -19.52 -20.16
N LYS A 66 5.96 -20.21 -19.23
CA LYS A 66 5.28 -20.84 -18.09
C LYS A 66 5.58 -20.02 -16.86
N VAL A 67 4.53 -19.64 -16.15
CA VAL A 67 4.61 -18.76 -14.97
C VAL A 67 3.99 -19.46 -13.77
N ASP A 68 4.80 -19.76 -12.78
CA ASP A 68 4.36 -20.25 -11.48
C ASP A 68 3.66 -19.11 -10.73
N VAL A 69 2.41 -19.31 -10.38
CA VAL A 69 1.57 -18.36 -9.63
C VAL A 69 1.15 -18.94 -8.27
N GLY A 70 1.85 -19.98 -7.78
CA GLY A 70 1.52 -20.65 -6.52
C GLY A 70 0.34 -21.63 -6.63
N GLU A 71 -0.04 -22.03 -7.84
CA GLU A 71 -1.03 -23.08 -8.15
C GLU A 71 -0.34 -24.41 -8.50
N GLU A 72 -1.11 -25.52 -8.61
CA GLU A 72 -0.54 -26.85 -8.88
C GLU A 72 0.23 -26.89 -10.20
N GLU A 73 -0.22 -26.17 -11.24
CA GLU A 73 0.42 -26.12 -12.54
C GLU A 73 0.74 -24.67 -12.94
N PRO A 74 1.93 -24.41 -13.51
CA PRO A 74 2.30 -23.10 -14.04
C PRO A 74 1.38 -22.67 -15.18
N LEU A 75 0.99 -21.39 -15.19
CA LEU A 75 0.17 -20.82 -16.25
C LEU A 75 0.97 -20.60 -17.54
N GLN A 76 0.42 -21.03 -18.66
CA GLN A 76 0.95 -20.68 -19.97
C GLN A 76 0.52 -19.27 -20.36
N ILE A 77 1.47 -18.37 -20.58
CA ILE A 77 1.23 -16.97 -20.92
C ILE A 77 2.07 -16.55 -22.11
N ILE A 78 1.46 -15.81 -23.03
CA ILE A 78 2.16 -15.21 -24.18
C ILE A 78 2.43 -13.73 -23.86
N CYS A 79 3.68 -13.32 -24.00
CA CYS A 79 4.11 -11.96 -23.70
C CYS A 79 4.80 -11.30 -24.89
N GLY A 80 4.47 -10.03 -25.13
CA GLY A 80 5.11 -9.21 -26.17
C GLY A 80 6.18 -8.26 -25.67
N ALA A 81 6.34 -8.11 -24.34
CA ALA A 81 7.39 -7.30 -23.74
C ALA A 81 8.77 -7.93 -23.98
N LYS A 82 9.84 -7.13 -23.84
CA LYS A 82 11.22 -7.58 -24.06
C LYS A 82 12.10 -7.52 -22.82
N ASN A 83 11.57 -6.97 -21.73
CA ASN A 83 12.32 -6.67 -20.51
C ASN A 83 12.30 -7.79 -19.46
N HIS A 84 11.89 -9.01 -19.83
CA HIS A 84 11.79 -10.15 -18.91
C HIS A 84 12.72 -11.30 -19.34
N LYS A 85 13.09 -12.12 -18.38
CA LYS A 85 13.95 -13.30 -18.54
C LYS A 85 13.48 -14.43 -17.63
N LEU A 86 14.09 -15.60 -17.78
CA LEU A 86 13.87 -16.77 -16.91
C LEU A 86 14.18 -16.40 -15.43
N ASN A 87 13.35 -16.88 -14.53
CA ASN A 87 13.37 -16.66 -13.07
C ASN A 87 12.93 -15.26 -12.60
N ASP A 88 12.59 -14.34 -13.49
CA ASP A 88 12.04 -13.05 -13.05
C ASP A 88 10.73 -13.23 -12.30
N LYS A 89 10.58 -12.44 -11.23
CA LYS A 89 9.31 -12.26 -10.53
C LYS A 89 8.51 -11.19 -11.26
N VAL A 90 7.27 -11.49 -11.57
CA VAL A 90 6.41 -10.67 -12.43
C VAL A 90 5.00 -10.53 -11.85
N VAL A 91 4.27 -9.54 -12.33
CA VAL A 91 2.86 -9.33 -11.97
C VAL A 91 1.97 -9.99 -13.02
N VAL A 92 1.10 -10.90 -12.56
CA VAL A 92 0.26 -11.74 -13.40
C VAL A 92 -1.21 -11.45 -13.14
N ALA A 93 -1.93 -10.98 -14.15
CA ALA A 93 -3.39 -10.97 -14.15
C ALA A 93 -3.92 -12.32 -14.62
N LYS A 94 -4.57 -13.06 -13.72
CA LYS A 94 -5.19 -14.36 -14.02
C LYS A 94 -6.51 -14.19 -14.76
N ILE A 95 -7.01 -15.28 -15.35
CA ILE A 95 -8.35 -15.30 -15.95
C ILE A 95 -9.38 -14.88 -14.89
N GLY A 96 -10.26 -13.94 -15.26
CA GLY A 96 -11.27 -13.36 -14.38
C GLY A 96 -10.86 -12.03 -13.74
N ALA A 97 -9.58 -11.64 -13.81
CA ALA A 97 -9.15 -10.31 -13.42
C ALA A 97 -9.83 -9.24 -14.28
N VAL A 98 -10.15 -8.11 -13.65
CA VAL A 98 -10.71 -6.92 -14.33
C VAL A 98 -9.78 -5.76 -14.01
N LEU A 99 -8.98 -5.36 -14.97
CA LEU A 99 -8.02 -4.28 -14.84
C LEU A 99 -8.66 -2.90 -15.09
N PRO A 100 -8.00 -1.80 -14.73
CA PRO A 100 -8.46 -0.46 -15.00
C PRO A 100 -8.97 -0.27 -16.43
N GLY A 101 -10.02 0.54 -16.60
CA GLY A 101 -10.72 0.67 -17.88
C GLY A 101 -11.66 -0.48 -18.24
N ASN A 102 -12.05 -1.31 -17.24
CA ASN A 102 -12.92 -2.48 -17.41
C ASN A 102 -12.34 -3.54 -18.38
N PHE A 103 -11.02 -3.65 -18.39
CA PHE A 103 -10.31 -4.61 -19.24
C PHE A 103 -10.32 -6.01 -18.58
N LYS A 104 -11.16 -6.90 -19.10
CA LYS A 104 -11.37 -8.25 -18.56
C LYS A 104 -10.36 -9.25 -19.13
N ILE A 105 -9.61 -9.90 -18.25
CA ILE A 105 -8.69 -10.97 -18.62
C ILE A 105 -9.46 -12.27 -18.85
N LYS A 106 -9.33 -12.80 -20.04
CA LYS A 106 -9.97 -14.06 -20.47
C LYS A 106 -8.92 -14.97 -21.09
N LYS A 107 -9.20 -16.28 -21.12
CA LYS A 107 -8.47 -17.21 -21.98
C LYS A 107 -8.47 -16.67 -23.40
N SER A 108 -7.30 -16.48 -23.96
CA SER A 108 -7.14 -15.94 -25.32
C SER A 108 -6.28 -16.87 -26.17
N LYS A 109 -6.48 -16.84 -27.48
CA LYS A 109 -5.65 -17.54 -28.45
C LYS A 109 -4.86 -16.54 -29.27
N ILE A 110 -3.55 -16.51 -29.08
CA ILE A 110 -2.64 -15.56 -29.74
C ILE A 110 -1.78 -16.35 -30.75
N ARG A 111 -1.94 -16.07 -32.03
CA ARG A 111 -1.26 -16.79 -33.12
C ARG A 111 -1.26 -18.32 -32.97
N ASP A 112 -2.46 -18.86 -32.76
CA ASP A 112 -2.77 -20.27 -32.57
C ASP A 112 -2.35 -20.94 -31.27
N ILE A 113 -1.74 -20.21 -30.33
CA ILE A 113 -1.39 -20.71 -29.00
C ILE A 113 -2.27 -20.07 -27.93
N GLU A 114 -2.68 -20.86 -26.96
CA GLU A 114 -3.53 -20.40 -25.84
C GLU A 114 -2.71 -19.67 -24.79
N SER A 115 -3.27 -18.56 -24.25
CA SER A 115 -2.75 -17.80 -23.11
C SER A 115 -3.79 -17.78 -21.99
N TYR A 116 -3.37 -18.13 -20.79
CA TYR A 116 -4.23 -18.26 -19.61
C TYR A 116 -4.07 -17.12 -18.60
N GLY A 117 -3.60 -15.97 -19.05
CA GLY A 117 -3.38 -14.79 -18.26
C GLY A 117 -2.59 -13.75 -19.04
N MET A 118 -2.19 -12.71 -18.36
CA MET A 118 -1.40 -11.61 -18.90
C MET A 118 -0.34 -11.15 -17.88
N LEU A 119 0.88 -10.90 -18.33
CA LEU A 119 1.89 -10.18 -17.54
C LEU A 119 1.59 -8.69 -17.61
N CYS A 120 1.57 -8.01 -16.47
CA CYS A 120 1.13 -6.63 -16.37
C CYS A 120 2.29 -5.64 -16.35
N SER A 121 2.08 -4.51 -17.01
CA SER A 121 2.87 -3.29 -16.91
C SER A 121 2.24 -2.31 -15.91
N GLU A 122 2.95 -1.24 -15.54
CA GLU A 122 2.40 -0.18 -14.70
C GLU A 122 1.22 0.53 -15.35
N ALA A 123 1.24 0.70 -16.67
CA ALA A 123 0.16 1.34 -17.41
C ALA A 123 -1.14 0.52 -17.38
N GLU A 124 -1.05 -0.81 -17.53
CA GLU A 124 -2.20 -1.72 -17.48
C GLU A 124 -2.83 -1.78 -16.09
N LEU A 125 -2.03 -1.61 -15.04
CA LEU A 125 -2.52 -1.52 -13.66
C LEU A 125 -2.96 -0.11 -13.24
N GLY A 126 -2.87 0.87 -14.15
CA GLY A 126 -3.30 2.26 -13.88
C GLY A 126 -2.32 3.08 -13.04
N PHE A 127 -1.09 2.59 -12.81
CA PHE A 127 -0.06 3.32 -12.03
C PHE A 127 0.73 4.33 -12.88
N ALA A 128 0.74 4.16 -14.19
CA ALA A 128 1.38 5.08 -15.14
C ALA A 128 0.51 5.29 -16.39
N LYS A 129 0.79 6.36 -17.13
CA LYS A 129 0.12 6.60 -18.42
C LYS A 129 0.68 5.71 -19.54
N GLU A 130 1.98 5.44 -19.49
CA GLU A 130 2.72 4.64 -20.46
C GLU A 130 3.74 3.77 -19.74
N SER A 131 4.11 2.63 -20.33
CA SER A 131 5.14 1.71 -19.82
C SER A 131 5.96 1.14 -20.95
N GLU A 132 7.27 1.01 -20.77
CA GLU A 132 8.18 0.41 -21.74
C GLU A 132 8.22 -1.13 -21.70
N GLY A 133 7.60 -1.76 -20.69
CA GLY A 133 7.59 -3.20 -20.50
C GLY A 133 6.73 -3.61 -19.30
N ILE A 134 6.84 -4.87 -18.91
CA ILE A 134 6.13 -5.42 -17.77
C ILE A 134 6.85 -5.07 -16.45
N ILE A 135 6.12 -5.17 -15.33
CA ILE A 135 6.66 -5.00 -13.99
C ILE A 135 7.54 -6.19 -13.63
N ILE A 136 8.80 -5.92 -13.31
CA ILE A 136 9.73 -6.89 -12.72
C ILE A 136 9.86 -6.57 -11.23
N LEU A 137 9.61 -7.56 -10.39
CA LEU A 137 9.66 -7.44 -8.94
C LEU A 137 11.02 -7.92 -8.38
N PRO A 138 11.38 -7.54 -7.14
CA PRO A 138 12.53 -8.09 -6.44
C PRO A 138 12.48 -9.63 -6.33
N GLU A 139 13.65 -10.27 -6.26
CA GLU A 139 13.75 -11.75 -6.23
C GLU A 139 13.05 -12.39 -5.03
N ASP A 140 12.94 -11.67 -3.91
CA ASP A 140 12.29 -12.09 -2.67
C ASP A 140 10.76 -11.91 -2.68
N ALA A 141 10.17 -11.38 -3.77
CA ALA A 141 8.72 -11.23 -3.89
C ALA A 141 8.01 -12.60 -3.78
N PRO A 142 7.01 -12.75 -2.89
CA PRO A 142 6.38 -14.04 -2.60
C PRO A 142 5.45 -14.48 -3.74
N ILE A 143 5.73 -15.63 -4.34
CA ILE A 143 4.92 -16.23 -5.41
C ILE A 143 3.49 -16.52 -4.89
N GLY A 144 2.49 -16.30 -5.73
CA GLY A 144 1.08 -16.58 -5.44
C GLY A 144 0.39 -15.54 -4.56
N LYS A 145 1.15 -14.61 -3.97
CA LYS A 145 0.55 -13.54 -3.16
C LYS A 145 -0.21 -12.55 -4.05
N GLU A 146 -1.37 -12.11 -3.58
CA GLU A 146 -2.12 -11.02 -4.25
C GLU A 146 -1.24 -9.76 -4.35
N TYR A 147 -1.14 -9.21 -5.54
CA TYR A 147 -0.28 -8.06 -5.82
C TYR A 147 -0.70 -6.81 -5.04
N ARG A 148 -2.02 -6.59 -4.86
CA ARG A 148 -2.55 -5.50 -4.03
C ARG A 148 -2.08 -5.58 -2.58
N GLU A 149 -2.00 -6.80 -1.99
CA GLU A 149 -1.50 -6.98 -0.62
C GLU A 149 0.02 -6.75 -0.53
N TYR A 150 0.77 -7.22 -1.53
CA TYR A 150 2.21 -6.99 -1.60
C TYR A 150 2.55 -5.50 -1.68
N MET A 151 1.79 -4.74 -2.47
CA MET A 151 1.96 -3.30 -2.63
C MET A 151 1.34 -2.47 -1.50
N GLY A 152 0.61 -3.11 -0.56
CA GLY A 152 -0.13 -2.40 0.47
C GLY A 152 -1.33 -1.61 -0.06
N LEU A 153 -1.89 -2.03 -1.21
CA LEU A 153 -3.06 -1.43 -1.86
C LEU A 153 -4.36 -2.16 -1.46
N ASN A 154 -4.46 -2.61 -0.23
CA ASN A 154 -5.61 -3.32 0.31
C ASN A 154 -6.29 -2.51 1.43
N ASP A 155 -6.26 -1.21 1.32
CA ASP A 155 -6.83 -0.30 2.31
C ASP A 155 -8.17 0.28 1.82
N VAL A 156 -8.92 0.80 2.77
CA VAL A 156 -10.11 1.62 2.53
C VAL A 156 -9.85 2.98 3.13
N ILE A 157 -9.95 4.01 2.30
CA ILE A 157 -9.72 5.39 2.71
C ILE A 157 -11.07 6.09 2.80
N PHE A 158 -11.41 6.57 3.98
CA PHE A 158 -12.56 7.44 4.20
C PHE A 158 -12.11 8.89 4.04
N GLU A 159 -12.79 9.65 3.22
CA GLU A 159 -12.67 11.10 3.19
C GLU A 159 -13.70 11.68 4.15
N LEU A 160 -13.20 12.35 5.21
CA LEU A 160 -14.04 12.92 6.26
C LEU A 160 -14.03 14.43 6.23
N GLU A 161 -15.20 15.03 6.37
CA GLU A 161 -15.34 16.44 6.73
C GLU A 161 -15.25 16.59 8.25
N ILE A 162 -14.18 17.24 8.73
CA ILE A 162 -13.96 17.51 10.14
C ILE A 162 -14.31 18.96 10.45
N THR A 163 -15.32 19.16 11.28
CA THR A 163 -15.76 20.51 11.66
C THR A 163 -14.72 21.24 12.53
N PRO A 164 -14.61 22.58 12.45
CA PRO A 164 -13.59 23.35 13.16
C PRO A 164 -13.59 23.20 14.70
N ASN A 165 -14.70 22.80 15.28
CA ASN A 165 -14.84 22.56 16.72
C ASN A 165 -14.38 21.16 17.15
N ARG A 166 -13.92 20.30 16.21
CA ARG A 166 -13.44 18.94 16.49
C ARG A 166 -11.96 18.74 16.12
N PRO A 167 -11.04 19.60 16.63
CA PRO A 167 -9.61 19.44 16.35
C PRO A 167 -9.04 18.13 16.89
N ASP A 168 -9.68 17.52 17.86
CA ASP A 168 -9.39 16.20 18.43
C ASP A 168 -9.51 15.07 17.38
N CYS A 169 -10.33 15.26 16.35
CA CYS A 169 -10.56 14.32 15.25
C CYS A 169 -9.60 14.51 14.06
N LEU A 170 -8.68 15.48 14.10
CA LEU A 170 -7.69 15.71 13.03
C LEU A 170 -6.51 14.71 13.06
N SER A 171 -6.76 13.47 13.45
CA SER A 171 -5.76 12.40 13.44
C SER A 171 -6.42 11.03 13.44
N HIS A 172 -5.72 9.99 12.95
CA HIS A 172 -6.20 8.60 13.00
C HIS A 172 -6.51 8.17 14.44
N ILE A 173 -5.70 8.56 15.41
CA ILE A 173 -5.94 8.20 16.82
C ILE A 173 -7.15 8.92 17.40
N GLY A 174 -7.44 10.16 16.97
CA GLY A 174 -8.63 10.89 17.34
C GLY A 174 -9.89 10.19 16.83
N ILE A 175 -9.92 9.86 15.55
CA ILE A 175 -11.01 9.09 14.94
C ILE A 175 -11.16 7.69 15.57
N ALA A 176 -10.05 7.03 15.89
CA ALA A 176 -10.10 5.73 16.57
C ALA A 176 -10.74 5.81 17.97
N ARG A 177 -10.54 6.92 18.70
CA ARG A 177 -11.22 7.17 20.00
C ARG A 177 -12.73 7.30 19.82
N GLU A 178 -13.18 8.02 18.81
CA GLU A 178 -14.59 8.19 18.50
C GLU A 178 -15.25 6.84 18.13
N ILE A 179 -14.63 6.07 17.22
CA ILE A 179 -15.10 4.74 16.86
C ILE A 179 -15.12 3.81 18.08
N ALA A 180 -14.08 3.86 18.92
CA ALA A 180 -13.99 3.05 20.13
C ALA A 180 -15.12 3.40 21.12
N ALA A 181 -15.43 4.69 21.28
CA ALA A 181 -16.52 5.16 22.13
C ALA A 181 -17.88 4.70 21.58
N TYR A 182 -18.12 4.85 20.29
CA TYR A 182 -19.37 4.46 19.63
C TYR A 182 -19.69 2.97 19.80
N TYR A 183 -18.67 2.10 19.59
CA TYR A 183 -18.82 0.65 19.74
C TYR A 183 -18.49 0.11 21.15
N ASN A 184 -18.29 0.99 22.13
CA ASN A 184 -17.92 0.62 23.51
C ASN A 184 -16.69 -0.30 23.56
N ARG A 185 -15.64 0.06 22.84
CA ARG A 185 -14.35 -0.66 22.75
C ARG A 185 -13.22 0.13 23.39
N LYS A 186 -12.11 -0.54 23.67
CA LYS A 186 -10.90 0.10 24.19
C LYS A 186 -9.98 0.49 23.03
N VAL A 187 -9.40 1.69 23.13
CA VAL A 187 -8.31 2.11 22.24
C VAL A 187 -7.02 1.41 22.65
N LYS A 188 -6.32 0.85 21.68
CA LYS A 188 -5.00 0.25 21.81
C LYS A 188 -3.95 1.30 21.42
N TYR A 189 -3.10 1.67 22.37
CA TYR A 189 -1.96 2.53 22.07
C TYR A 189 -0.76 1.67 21.69
N PRO A 190 0.04 2.06 20.70
CA PRO A 190 1.25 1.31 20.34
C PRO A 190 2.23 1.35 21.51
N MET A 191 2.80 0.17 21.82
CA MET A 191 3.93 0.11 22.76
C MET A 191 5.16 0.73 22.08
N ILE A 192 5.76 1.71 22.73
CA ILE A 192 6.97 2.37 22.24
C ILE A 192 8.14 1.79 23.03
N GLU A 193 8.86 0.86 22.41
CA GLU A 193 10.10 0.33 22.97
C GLU A 193 11.29 1.08 22.37
N MET A 194 12.07 1.74 23.24
CA MET A 194 13.27 2.44 22.82
C MET A 194 14.43 2.03 23.72
N THR A 195 15.54 1.66 23.10
CA THR A 195 16.81 1.47 23.81
C THR A 195 17.57 2.80 23.82
N GLU A 196 17.69 3.39 24.99
CA GLU A 196 18.49 4.59 25.19
C GLU A 196 19.98 4.23 25.34
N THR A 197 20.86 5.09 24.81
CA THR A 197 22.30 4.95 25.01
C THR A 197 22.72 5.50 26.36
N ILE A 198 23.88 5.07 26.85
CA ILE A 198 24.46 5.58 28.12
C ILE A 198 24.87 7.06 28.02
N GLU A 199 25.13 7.55 26.80
CA GLU A 199 25.57 8.92 26.56
C GLU A 199 24.44 9.92 26.80
N SER A 200 24.67 10.90 27.68
CA SER A 200 23.68 11.91 28.01
C SER A 200 23.48 12.91 26.87
N ILE A 201 22.21 13.22 26.54
CA ILE A 201 21.85 14.25 25.56
C ILE A 201 22.42 15.62 25.94
N ASN A 202 22.60 15.91 27.25
CA ASN A 202 23.09 17.19 27.73
C ASN A 202 24.53 17.52 27.28
N THR A 203 25.29 16.52 26.79
CA THR A 203 26.62 16.74 26.17
C THR A 203 26.54 17.18 24.72
N MET A 204 25.36 17.05 24.09
CA MET A 204 25.19 17.29 22.66
C MET A 204 24.26 18.47 22.36
N VAL A 205 23.23 18.66 23.16
CA VAL A 205 22.20 19.68 22.91
C VAL A 205 21.83 20.37 24.22
N LYS A 206 21.69 21.69 24.16
CA LYS A 206 21.13 22.52 25.21
C LYS A 206 19.82 23.13 24.74
N VAL A 207 18.78 23.10 25.59
CA VAL A 207 17.50 23.73 25.31
C VAL A 207 17.28 24.85 26.34
N ASP A 208 17.23 26.08 25.86
CA ASP A 208 16.90 27.26 26.68
C ASP A 208 15.54 27.80 26.21
N ILE A 209 14.59 27.93 27.14
CA ILE A 209 13.25 28.53 26.90
C ILE A 209 13.29 29.97 27.30
N GLU A 210 13.32 30.91 26.35
CA GLU A 210 13.35 32.35 26.60
C GLU A 210 11.99 32.87 27.13
N ASP A 211 10.90 32.49 26.48
CA ASP A 211 9.54 32.87 26.86
C ASP A 211 8.83 31.72 27.60
N LYS A 212 8.97 31.70 28.91
CA LYS A 212 8.39 30.66 29.76
C LYS A 212 6.86 30.81 29.95
N ASP A 213 6.27 31.91 29.58
CA ASP A 213 4.83 32.13 29.68
C ASP A 213 4.11 31.51 28.48
N ARG A 214 4.69 31.59 27.28
CA ARG A 214 4.14 31.03 26.05
C ARG A 214 4.61 29.60 25.79
N CYS A 215 5.85 29.26 26.11
CA CYS A 215 6.38 27.90 26.00
C CYS A 215 6.63 27.32 27.39
N LYS A 216 5.68 26.56 27.94
CA LYS A 216 5.79 25.94 29.25
C LYS A 216 6.78 24.78 29.32
N ARG A 217 7.00 24.07 28.20
CA ARG A 217 7.87 22.90 28.12
C ARG A 217 8.32 22.66 26.69
N TYR A 218 9.59 22.37 26.52
CA TYR A 218 10.16 21.89 25.26
C TYR A 218 10.99 20.63 25.54
N MET A 219 10.84 19.60 24.69
CA MET A 219 11.57 18.34 24.81
C MET A 219 12.24 18.01 23.49
N GLY A 220 13.47 17.51 23.56
CA GLY A 220 14.22 17.05 22.40
C GLY A 220 14.79 15.65 22.62
N ARG A 221 15.00 14.93 21.53
CA ARG A 221 15.78 13.67 21.49
C ARG A 221 16.82 13.76 20.39
N VAL A 222 17.97 13.15 20.61
CA VAL A 222 19.02 13.03 19.61
C VAL A 222 19.05 11.60 19.11
N ILE A 223 18.96 11.43 17.80
CA ILE A 223 19.08 10.14 17.12
C ILE A 223 20.38 10.19 16.30
N LYS A 224 21.30 9.27 16.56
CA LYS A 224 22.60 9.20 15.88
C LYS A 224 22.57 8.21 14.70
N ASN A 225 23.55 8.37 13.80
CA ASN A 225 23.77 7.46 12.67
C ASN A 225 22.57 7.32 11.72
N VAL A 226 21.76 8.35 11.62
CA VAL A 226 20.62 8.38 10.70
C VAL A 226 21.12 8.40 9.26
N LYS A 227 20.62 7.48 8.43
CA LYS A 227 20.82 7.48 6.99
C LYS A 227 19.56 7.96 6.31
N VAL A 228 19.68 9.05 5.56
CA VAL A 228 18.58 9.51 4.71
C VAL A 228 18.48 8.56 3.52
N GLN A 229 17.35 7.93 3.36
CA GLN A 229 17.10 6.95 2.31
C GLN A 229 15.62 6.90 1.97
N GLU A 230 15.25 6.13 0.99
CA GLU A 230 13.86 5.87 0.63
C GLU A 230 13.10 5.28 1.81
N SER A 231 11.87 5.75 2.02
CA SER A 231 11.00 5.25 3.10
C SER A 231 10.67 3.77 2.93
N PRO A 232 10.57 3.00 4.00
CA PRO A 232 10.12 1.62 3.92
C PRO A 232 8.67 1.55 3.40
N ALA A 233 8.31 0.42 2.80
CA ALA A 233 7.02 0.22 2.12
C ALA A 233 5.82 0.58 3.00
N TRP A 234 5.84 0.18 4.29
CA TRP A 234 4.75 0.48 5.23
C TRP A 234 4.55 2.00 5.47
N LEU A 235 5.63 2.79 5.50
CA LEU A 235 5.55 4.24 5.67
C LEU A 235 5.06 4.91 4.39
N LYS A 236 5.58 4.50 3.23
CA LYS A 236 5.09 4.98 1.92
C LYS A 236 3.59 4.72 1.75
N SER A 237 3.11 3.54 2.14
CA SER A 237 1.69 3.20 2.07
C SER A 237 0.84 4.16 2.92
N ARG A 238 1.26 4.46 4.16
CA ARG A 238 0.56 5.42 5.03
C ARG A 238 0.56 6.84 4.48
N ILE A 239 1.69 7.31 3.98
CA ILE A 239 1.82 8.65 3.37
C ILE A 239 0.88 8.77 2.16
N ARG A 240 0.84 7.75 1.28
CA ARG A 240 -0.07 7.72 0.14
C ARG A 240 -1.54 7.66 0.57
N ALA A 241 -1.86 6.90 1.61
CA ALA A 241 -3.21 6.81 2.17
C ALA A 241 -3.73 8.18 2.69
N MET A 242 -2.83 9.07 3.09
CA MET A 242 -3.15 10.46 3.45
C MET A 242 -3.14 11.44 2.26
N GLY A 243 -3.01 10.95 1.02
CA GLY A 243 -2.95 11.77 -0.18
C GLY A 243 -1.63 12.51 -0.40
N LEU A 244 -0.57 12.14 0.31
CA LEU A 244 0.76 12.74 0.20
C LEU A 244 1.69 11.85 -0.63
N ASN A 245 2.70 12.47 -1.26
CA ASN A 245 3.74 11.74 -1.97
C ASN A 245 4.93 11.44 -1.05
N PRO A 246 5.38 10.19 -0.92
CA PRO A 246 6.58 9.84 -0.17
C PRO A 246 7.82 10.51 -0.77
N ILE A 247 8.70 11.03 0.10
CA ILE A 247 9.95 11.72 -0.29
C ILE A 247 11.16 10.92 0.20
N ASN A 248 11.33 10.80 1.50
CA ASN A 248 12.36 10.02 2.16
C ASN A 248 11.96 9.73 3.62
N ASN A 249 12.67 8.80 4.24
CA ASN A 249 12.35 8.32 5.59
C ASN A 249 12.33 9.40 6.68
N ILE A 250 13.03 10.51 6.51
CA ILE A 250 13.03 11.60 7.49
C ILE A 250 11.83 12.52 7.28
N VAL A 251 11.59 12.95 6.04
CA VAL A 251 10.46 13.82 5.71
C VAL A 251 9.14 13.11 5.97
N ASP A 252 9.03 11.86 5.57
CA ASP A 252 7.79 11.07 5.68
C ASP A 252 7.41 10.75 7.14
N ILE A 253 8.38 10.67 8.06
CA ILE A 253 8.09 10.54 9.50
C ILE A 253 7.54 11.84 10.09
N THR A 254 7.90 12.99 9.54
CA THR A 254 7.44 14.29 10.03
C THR A 254 6.10 14.72 9.45
N ASN A 255 5.65 14.09 8.38
CA ASN A 255 4.33 14.30 7.77
C ASN A 255 3.27 13.43 8.47
#